data_c74f25768ca6dd70ca0b4a18e3bc715c
#
_entry.id   c74f25768ca6dd70ca0b4a18e3bc715c
#
_cell.length_a   1.000
_cell.length_b   1.000
_cell.length_c   1.000
_cell.angle_alpha   90.00
_cell.angle_beta   90.00
_cell.angle_gamma   90.00
#
_symmetry.space_group_name_H-M   'P 1'
#
loop_
_entity.id
_entity.type
_entity.pdbx_description
1 polymer ?
#
loop_
_entity_poly.entity_id
_entity_poly.type
_entity_poly.pdbx_seq_one_letter_code
_entity_poly.pdbx_strand_id
1 'polypeptide(L)'
;MAGRQAALVAQWMNVGFIHGVMNTDNMAISGETIDYGPCAFMEAYDPAAVFSSIDRRGRYAFGNQPDIACWNLARLADTLLPLLSDDPERAVAMATEVIVAFPAQYRRHLLRGQRAKLGLRRGEPDDDRADAALAEDWLTLLHAEQVDFTLGWRRLADAATGDDAPLRTLFAGTSAPNAWLVRWRARCASEDHNAENGSAMAGIERAGAMRSVNPGVIPRNHRVEEALAAASDDGDLAPFERLLNAIRQPYDEAVELAPYTEPAPAEVTACYRTFCGT
;
A
#
# COMPACT_ATOMS: atom_id res chain seq x y z
N MET A 1 17.64 -10.06 7.35
CA MET A 1 16.81 -10.33 6.16
C MET A 1 15.31 -10.27 6.48
N ALA A 2 14.77 -11.11 7.36
CA ALA A 2 13.33 -11.14 7.65
C ALA A 2 12.70 -9.77 7.96
N GLY A 3 13.36 -8.95 8.79
CA GLY A 3 12.90 -7.58 9.06
C GLY A 3 12.85 -6.66 7.85
N ARG A 4 13.75 -6.82 6.87
CA ARG A 4 13.69 -6.06 5.60
C ARG A 4 12.49 -6.48 4.75
N GLN A 5 12.22 -7.79 4.67
CA GLN A 5 11.03 -8.30 3.97
C GLN A 5 9.73 -7.86 4.65
N ALA A 6 9.69 -7.87 5.99
CA ALA A 6 8.55 -7.36 6.75
C ALA A 6 8.28 -5.87 6.44
N ALA A 7 9.34 -5.06 6.36
CA ALA A 7 9.23 -3.64 6.00
C ALA A 7 8.79 -3.45 4.55
N LEU A 8 9.37 -4.20 3.60
CA LEU A 8 9.04 -4.12 2.18
C LEU A 8 7.57 -4.46 1.92
N VAL A 9 7.11 -5.61 2.41
CA VAL A 9 5.72 -6.05 2.20
C VAL A 9 4.75 -5.07 2.87
N ALA A 10 5.09 -4.52 4.04
CA ALA A 10 4.29 -3.48 4.67
C ALA A 10 4.20 -2.19 3.80
N GLN A 11 5.26 -1.84 3.08
CA GLN A 11 5.20 -0.74 2.10
C GLN A 11 4.28 -1.06 0.92
N TRP A 12 4.37 -2.27 0.34
CA TRP A 12 3.44 -2.71 -0.70
C TRP A 12 1.98 -2.57 -0.27
N MET A 13 1.67 -3.07 0.93
CA MET A 13 0.31 -2.97 1.48
C MET A 13 -0.13 -1.52 1.69
N ASN A 14 0.78 -0.63 2.06
CA ASN A 14 0.46 0.78 2.28
C ASN A 14 0.23 1.59 0.99
N VAL A 15 0.72 1.10 -0.16
CA VAL A 15 0.56 1.81 -1.45
C VAL A 15 -0.34 1.08 -2.44
N GLY A 16 -0.93 -0.06 -2.06
CA GLY A 16 -1.82 -0.83 -2.95
C GLY A 16 -1.09 -1.63 -4.02
N PHE A 17 0.19 -1.93 -3.83
CA PHE A 17 0.99 -2.71 -4.77
C PHE A 17 0.73 -4.20 -4.63
N ILE A 18 0.50 -4.88 -5.75
CA ILE A 18 0.31 -6.32 -5.87
C ILE A 18 1.43 -6.87 -6.74
N HIS A 19 2.28 -7.70 -6.14
CA HIS A 19 3.43 -8.28 -6.87
C HIS A 19 2.99 -9.28 -7.95
N GLY A 20 1.97 -10.07 -7.66
CA GLY A 20 1.36 -11.00 -8.61
C GLY A 20 2.04 -12.36 -8.75
N VAL A 21 3.35 -12.51 -8.46
CA VAL A 21 4.08 -13.79 -8.44
C VAL A 21 5.17 -13.78 -7.36
N MET A 22 4.80 -14.13 -6.15
CA MET A 22 5.72 -14.20 -5.01
C MET A 22 6.27 -15.61 -4.83
N ASN A 23 6.92 -16.15 -5.86
CA ASN A 23 7.73 -17.36 -5.74
C ASN A 23 8.96 -17.08 -4.86
N THR A 24 9.63 -18.13 -4.38
CA THR A 24 10.83 -18.01 -3.52
C THR A 24 11.98 -17.31 -4.22
N ASP A 25 12.11 -17.45 -5.55
CA ASP A 25 13.11 -16.82 -6.40
C ASP A 25 12.82 -15.34 -6.73
N ASN A 26 11.57 -14.89 -6.47
CA ASN A 26 11.16 -13.50 -6.68
C ASN A 26 11.26 -12.64 -5.40
N MET A 27 12.02 -13.10 -4.41
CA MET A 27 12.25 -12.35 -3.17
C MET A 27 13.73 -12.10 -2.92
N ALA A 28 14.16 -10.87 -3.13
CA ALA A 28 15.56 -10.47 -2.91
C ALA A 28 15.92 -10.42 -1.41
N ILE A 29 17.07 -10.97 -1.05
CA ILE A 29 17.58 -10.92 0.35
C ILE A 29 17.90 -9.51 0.83
N SER A 30 18.09 -8.57 -0.11
CA SER A 30 18.29 -7.14 0.17
C SER A 30 17.03 -6.47 0.72
N GLY A 31 15.83 -7.01 0.44
CA GLY A 31 14.55 -6.40 0.77
C GLY A 31 14.10 -5.36 -0.26
N GLU A 32 14.45 -5.58 -1.51
CA GLU A 32 14.03 -4.79 -2.67
C GLU A 32 13.02 -5.59 -3.50
N THR A 33 12.11 -4.90 -4.16
CA THR A 33 11.19 -5.52 -5.12
C THR A 33 11.93 -5.88 -6.40
N ILE A 34 11.75 -7.11 -6.87
CA ILE A 34 12.28 -7.61 -8.15
C ILE A 34 11.16 -8.30 -8.92
N ASP A 35 11.36 -8.59 -10.19
CA ASP A 35 10.41 -9.29 -11.07
C ASP A 35 9.02 -8.62 -11.14
N TYR A 36 9.00 -7.45 -11.76
CA TYR A 36 7.80 -6.62 -11.89
C TYR A 36 6.83 -7.11 -12.99
N GLY A 37 7.08 -8.24 -13.64
CA GLY A 37 6.30 -8.73 -14.79
C GLY A 37 4.78 -8.71 -14.57
N PRO A 38 4.24 -9.46 -13.60
CA PRO A 38 2.78 -9.52 -13.37
C PRO A 38 2.26 -8.53 -12.32
N CYS A 39 3.06 -7.54 -11.91
CA CYS A 39 2.65 -6.60 -10.88
C CYS A 39 1.59 -5.62 -11.37
N ALA A 40 0.79 -5.13 -10.44
CA ALA A 40 -0.18 -4.07 -10.67
C ALA A 40 -0.41 -3.25 -9.42
N PHE A 41 -0.96 -2.06 -9.57
CA PHE A 41 -1.52 -1.29 -8.46
C PHE A 41 -3.02 -1.43 -8.41
N MET A 42 -3.56 -1.50 -7.19
CA MET A 42 -4.98 -1.64 -6.95
C MET A 42 -5.71 -0.32 -7.24
N GLU A 43 -6.87 -0.40 -7.89
CA GLU A 43 -7.80 0.71 -8.06
C GLU A 43 -8.76 0.76 -6.86
N ALA A 44 -10.00 0.27 -6.98
CA ALA A 44 -10.87 0.12 -5.82
C ALA A 44 -10.27 -0.86 -4.80
N TYR A 45 -10.37 -0.54 -3.51
CA TYR A 45 -9.81 -1.41 -2.48
C TYR A 45 -10.53 -2.76 -2.42
N ASP A 46 -9.76 -3.82 -2.62
CA ASP A 46 -10.20 -5.20 -2.43
C ASP A 46 -9.04 -6.06 -1.91
N PRO A 47 -9.13 -6.63 -0.68
CA PRO A 47 -8.10 -7.51 -0.17
C PRO A 47 -7.94 -8.81 -0.97
N ALA A 48 -8.94 -9.20 -1.75
CA ALA A 48 -8.90 -10.37 -2.63
C ALA A 48 -8.43 -10.05 -4.06
N ALA A 49 -8.01 -8.79 -4.35
CA ALA A 49 -7.61 -8.38 -5.68
C ALA A 49 -6.45 -9.21 -6.22
N VAL A 50 -6.62 -9.73 -7.46
CA VAL A 50 -5.64 -10.51 -8.22
C VAL A 50 -5.63 -10.01 -9.65
N PHE A 51 -4.47 -9.62 -10.15
CA PHE A 51 -4.31 -9.21 -11.56
C PHE A 51 -3.54 -10.23 -12.39
N SER A 52 -2.63 -10.98 -11.79
CA SER A 52 -1.81 -11.98 -12.48
C SER A 52 -2.67 -13.08 -13.11
N SER A 53 -2.56 -13.25 -14.43
CA SER A 53 -3.32 -14.25 -15.20
C SER A 53 -3.00 -15.70 -14.81
N ILE A 54 -1.81 -15.95 -14.27
CA ILE A 54 -1.38 -17.27 -13.82
C ILE A 54 -1.89 -17.63 -12.41
N ASP A 55 -2.26 -16.64 -11.60
CA ASP A 55 -2.75 -16.86 -10.24
C ASP A 55 -4.26 -17.13 -10.20
N ARG A 56 -4.67 -18.29 -10.67
CA ARG A 56 -6.09 -18.70 -10.74
C ARG A 56 -6.75 -18.93 -9.38
N ARG A 57 -5.96 -19.04 -8.32
CA ARG A 57 -6.46 -19.40 -6.96
C ARG A 57 -6.29 -18.26 -5.96
N GLY A 58 -5.79 -17.11 -6.38
CA GLY A 58 -5.55 -15.98 -5.50
C GLY A 58 -4.44 -16.22 -4.46
N ARG A 59 -3.47 -17.09 -4.78
CA ARG A 59 -2.34 -17.34 -3.89
C ARG A 59 -1.60 -16.04 -3.55
N TYR A 60 -1.46 -15.16 -4.54
CA TYR A 60 -0.77 -13.88 -4.45
C TYR A 60 -1.72 -12.69 -4.44
N ALA A 61 -2.98 -12.90 -4.01
CA ALA A 61 -3.92 -11.82 -3.79
C ALA A 61 -3.32 -10.77 -2.84
N PHE A 62 -3.75 -9.52 -2.97
CA PHE A 62 -3.22 -8.41 -2.16
C PHE A 62 -3.11 -8.75 -0.67
N GLY A 63 -4.20 -9.23 -0.06
CA GLY A 63 -4.24 -9.56 1.37
C GLY A 63 -3.37 -10.75 1.78
N ASN A 64 -2.99 -11.63 0.84
CA ASN A 64 -2.18 -12.82 1.10
C ASN A 64 -0.67 -12.56 1.07
N GLN A 65 -0.23 -11.41 0.58
CA GLN A 65 1.19 -11.10 0.40
C GLN A 65 2.03 -11.27 1.67
N PRO A 66 1.58 -10.84 2.87
CA PRO A 66 2.37 -11.03 4.09
C PRO A 66 2.57 -12.49 4.46
N ASP A 67 1.53 -13.32 4.30
CA ASP A 67 1.60 -14.75 4.62
C ASP A 67 2.50 -15.52 3.64
N ILE A 68 2.46 -15.15 2.36
CA ILE A 68 3.35 -15.72 1.34
C ILE A 68 4.79 -15.32 1.60
N ALA A 69 5.06 -14.07 1.99
CA ALA A 69 6.40 -13.65 2.38
C ALA A 69 6.93 -14.44 3.57
N CYS A 70 6.11 -14.68 4.60
CA CYS A 70 6.44 -15.52 5.74
C CYS A 70 6.75 -16.96 5.32
N TRP A 71 5.91 -17.53 4.43
CA TRP A 71 6.12 -18.86 3.88
C TRP A 71 7.45 -18.97 3.10
N ASN A 72 7.75 -17.99 2.25
CA ASN A 72 9.02 -17.95 1.50
C ASN A 72 10.23 -17.88 2.42
N LEU A 73 10.15 -17.07 3.47
CA LEU A 73 11.21 -17.00 4.50
C LEU A 73 11.41 -18.33 5.21
N ALA A 74 10.33 -19.07 5.48
CA ALA A 74 10.44 -20.40 6.05
C ALA A 74 11.14 -21.37 5.08
N ARG A 75 10.82 -21.31 3.78
CA ARG A 75 11.54 -22.15 2.76
C ARG A 75 13.03 -21.81 2.69
N LEU A 76 13.38 -20.54 2.77
CA LEU A 76 14.77 -20.14 2.85
C LEU A 76 15.44 -20.66 4.15
N ALA A 77 14.76 -20.53 5.30
CA ALA A 77 15.25 -20.98 6.57
C ALA A 77 15.60 -22.48 6.57
N ASP A 78 14.75 -23.32 5.94
CA ASP A 78 15.03 -24.76 5.79
C ASP A 78 16.37 -25.01 5.10
N THR A 79 16.73 -24.22 4.09
CA THR A 79 18.00 -24.38 3.37
C THR A 79 19.21 -23.89 4.14
N LEU A 80 18.99 -23.02 5.13
CA LEU A 80 20.07 -22.42 5.94
C LEU A 80 20.36 -23.18 7.23
N LEU A 81 19.55 -24.19 7.60
CA LEU A 81 19.72 -24.94 8.85
C LEU A 81 21.16 -25.43 9.06
N PRO A 82 21.85 -26.03 8.08
CA PRO A 82 23.24 -26.50 8.26
C PRO A 82 24.25 -25.40 8.53
N LEU A 83 23.90 -24.14 8.23
CA LEU A 83 24.76 -22.97 8.44
C LEU A 83 24.50 -22.28 9.77
N LEU A 84 23.38 -22.59 10.44
CA LEU A 84 22.99 -21.97 11.72
C LEU A 84 23.62 -22.66 12.92
N SER A 85 23.71 -24.00 12.90
CA SER A 85 24.32 -24.77 13.97
C SER A 85 24.66 -26.18 13.50
N ASP A 86 25.72 -26.78 14.07
CA ASP A 86 26.02 -28.21 13.88
C ASP A 86 25.00 -29.11 14.60
N ASP A 87 24.32 -28.58 15.62
CA ASP A 87 23.19 -29.25 16.29
C ASP A 87 21.88 -28.97 15.54
N PRO A 88 21.23 -29.98 14.94
CA PRO A 88 20.01 -29.81 14.17
C PRO A 88 18.83 -29.24 14.97
N GLU A 89 18.68 -29.63 16.24
CA GLU A 89 17.57 -29.13 17.08
C GLU A 89 17.77 -27.63 17.37
N ARG A 90 18.98 -27.23 17.66
CA ARG A 90 19.35 -25.83 17.86
C ARG A 90 19.18 -25.01 16.57
N ALA A 91 19.58 -25.53 15.42
CA ALA A 91 19.39 -24.86 14.13
C ALA A 91 17.92 -24.60 13.86
N VAL A 92 17.06 -25.61 14.05
CA VAL A 92 15.60 -25.47 13.89
C VAL A 92 15.03 -24.44 14.88
N ALA A 93 15.43 -24.47 16.14
CA ALA A 93 14.97 -23.51 17.15
C ALA A 93 15.31 -22.06 16.74
N MET A 94 16.56 -21.79 16.31
CA MET A 94 17.00 -20.47 15.84
C MET A 94 16.22 -19.99 14.63
N ALA A 95 15.99 -20.85 13.63
CA ALA A 95 15.21 -20.53 12.45
C ALA A 95 13.75 -20.23 12.80
N THR A 96 13.15 -21.06 13.65
CA THR A 96 11.77 -20.92 14.10
C THR A 96 11.53 -19.59 14.82
N GLU A 97 12.45 -19.18 15.70
CA GLU A 97 12.35 -17.90 16.40
C GLU A 97 12.23 -16.71 15.41
N VAL A 98 13.03 -16.71 14.35
CA VAL A 98 13.00 -15.66 13.33
C VAL A 98 11.69 -15.66 12.56
N ILE A 99 11.20 -16.84 12.17
CA ILE A 99 9.94 -16.96 11.38
C ILE A 99 8.73 -16.57 12.23
N VAL A 100 8.66 -17.02 13.47
CA VAL A 100 7.55 -16.69 14.40
C VAL A 100 7.52 -15.19 14.71
N ALA A 101 8.68 -14.51 14.71
CA ALA A 101 8.74 -13.07 14.94
C ALA A 101 8.28 -12.23 13.73
N PHE A 102 8.25 -12.80 12.51
CA PHE A 102 7.94 -12.06 11.27
C PHE A 102 6.56 -11.38 11.28
N PRO A 103 5.44 -12.04 11.65
CA PRO A 103 4.13 -11.39 11.64
C PRO A 103 4.04 -10.17 12.56
N ALA A 104 4.73 -10.21 13.71
CA ALA A 104 4.76 -9.07 14.63
C ALA A 104 5.60 -7.91 14.06
N GLN A 105 6.71 -8.21 13.40
CA GLN A 105 7.54 -7.20 12.72
C GLN A 105 6.75 -6.54 11.56
N TYR A 106 6.09 -7.35 10.74
CA TYR A 106 5.25 -6.88 9.65
C TYR A 106 4.14 -5.93 10.17
N ARG A 107 3.34 -6.36 11.15
CA ARG A 107 2.26 -5.54 11.73
C ARG A 107 2.77 -4.20 12.26
N ARG A 108 3.94 -4.17 12.90
CA ARG A 108 4.57 -2.94 13.39
C ARG A 108 4.95 -1.99 12.24
N HIS A 109 5.52 -2.52 11.15
CA HIS A 109 5.84 -1.71 9.97
C HIS A 109 4.58 -1.22 9.26
N LEU A 110 3.58 -2.07 9.13
CA LEU A 110 2.29 -1.72 8.53
C LEU A 110 1.62 -0.58 9.30
N LEU A 111 1.46 -0.74 10.62
CA LEU A 111 0.85 0.27 11.48
C LEU A 111 1.59 1.60 11.44
N ARG A 112 2.92 1.56 11.44
CA ARG A 112 3.72 2.78 11.30
C ARG A 112 3.40 3.53 10.00
N GLY A 113 3.29 2.82 8.88
CA GLY A 113 2.89 3.39 7.60
C GLY A 113 1.46 3.93 7.63
N GLN A 114 0.52 3.15 8.16
CA GLN A 114 -0.88 3.56 8.28
C GLN A 114 -1.06 4.80 9.15
N ARG A 115 -0.33 4.91 10.27
CA ARG A 115 -0.30 6.14 11.08
C ARG A 115 0.15 7.35 10.28
N ALA A 116 1.24 7.23 9.55
CA ALA A 116 1.73 8.31 8.69
C ALA A 116 0.66 8.71 7.64
N LYS A 117 -0.02 7.73 7.04
CA LYS A 117 -1.09 7.95 6.07
C LYS A 117 -2.32 8.63 6.69
N LEU A 118 -2.63 8.33 7.95
CA LEU A 118 -3.69 8.98 8.73
C LEU A 118 -3.27 10.36 9.28
N GLY A 119 -2.01 10.76 9.10
CA GLY A 119 -1.47 11.97 9.67
C GLY A 119 -1.25 11.91 11.18
N LEU A 120 -1.15 10.70 11.75
CA LEU A 120 -0.84 10.49 13.14
C LEU A 120 0.69 10.49 13.34
N ARG A 121 1.19 11.42 14.14
CA ARG A 121 2.63 11.68 14.32
C ARG A 121 3.26 10.87 15.44
N ARG A 122 2.45 10.55 16.45
CA ARG A 122 2.89 9.85 17.66
C ARG A 122 2.00 8.62 17.88
N GLY A 123 2.62 7.52 18.24
CA GLY A 123 1.94 6.33 18.73
C GLY A 123 2.57 5.97 20.06
N GLU A 124 1.88 6.23 21.15
CA GLU A 124 2.22 5.56 22.40
C GLU A 124 1.86 4.07 22.24
N PRO A 125 2.54 3.17 22.96
CA PRO A 125 2.23 1.74 22.87
C PRO A 125 0.76 1.41 23.15
N ASP A 126 0.11 2.17 24.01
CA ASP A 126 -1.31 2.02 24.35
C ASP A 126 -2.25 2.43 23.19
N ASP A 127 -1.78 3.27 22.25
CA ASP A 127 -2.52 3.69 21.08
C ASP A 127 -2.47 2.65 19.94
N ASP A 128 -1.54 1.70 19.96
CA ASP A 128 -1.29 0.77 18.85
C ASP A 128 -2.55 0.05 18.39
N ARG A 129 -3.35 -0.45 19.33
CA ARG A 129 -4.58 -1.18 19.03
C ARG A 129 -5.67 -0.26 18.48
N ALA A 130 -5.80 0.93 19.02
CA ALA A 130 -6.83 1.90 18.61
C ALA A 130 -6.51 2.45 17.21
N ASP A 131 -5.24 2.78 16.93
CA ASP A 131 -4.81 3.29 15.63
C ASP A 131 -4.88 2.20 14.55
N ALA A 132 -4.54 0.95 14.88
CA ALA A 132 -4.71 -0.18 13.98
C ALA A 132 -6.19 -0.41 13.62
N ALA A 133 -7.09 -0.38 14.61
CA ALA A 133 -8.52 -0.50 14.38
C ALA A 133 -9.06 0.67 13.53
N LEU A 134 -8.58 1.89 13.75
CA LEU A 134 -8.98 3.04 12.94
C LEU A 134 -8.58 2.88 11.46
N ALA A 135 -7.37 2.37 11.20
CA ALA A 135 -6.89 2.10 9.84
C ALA A 135 -7.65 0.93 9.20
N GLU A 136 -7.94 -0.14 9.94
CA GLU A 136 -8.70 -1.29 9.46
C GLU A 136 -10.15 -0.91 9.12
N ASP A 137 -10.80 -0.12 9.97
CA ASP A 137 -12.14 0.41 9.72
C ASP A 137 -12.17 1.32 8.47
N TRP A 138 -11.09 2.10 8.22
CA TRP A 138 -10.96 2.87 6.99
C TRP A 138 -10.91 1.96 5.77
N LEU A 139 -10.08 0.94 5.78
CA LEU A 139 -9.99 -0.03 4.68
C LEU A 139 -11.31 -0.78 4.47
N THR A 140 -11.99 -1.15 5.55
CA THR A 140 -13.32 -1.78 5.49
C THR A 140 -14.33 -0.86 4.80
N LEU A 141 -14.30 0.43 5.11
CA LEU A 141 -15.15 1.44 4.48
C LEU A 141 -14.83 1.60 2.98
N LEU A 142 -13.54 1.70 2.62
CA LEU A 142 -13.13 1.76 1.21
C LEU A 142 -13.61 0.54 0.43
N HIS A 143 -13.52 -0.65 1.02
CA HIS A 143 -13.98 -1.89 0.40
C HIS A 143 -15.49 -1.92 0.20
N ALA A 144 -16.25 -1.59 1.24
CA ALA A 144 -17.71 -1.60 1.19
C ALA A 144 -18.29 -0.63 0.14
N GLU A 145 -17.65 0.52 -0.02
CA GLU A 145 -18.09 1.59 -0.94
C GLU A 145 -17.33 1.56 -2.28
N GLN A 146 -16.47 0.55 -2.51
CA GLN A 146 -15.64 0.37 -3.72
C GLN A 146 -14.83 1.62 -4.08
N VAL A 147 -14.30 2.31 -3.08
CA VAL A 147 -13.53 3.53 -3.24
C VAL A 147 -12.11 3.21 -3.72
N ASP A 148 -11.61 4.02 -4.65
CA ASP A 148 -10.21 3.95 -5.09
C ASP A 148 -9.24 4.03 -3.90
N PHE A 149 -8.34 3.06 -3.80
CA PHE A 149 -7.41 2.95 -2.67
C PHE A 149 -6.49 4.16 -2.56
N THR A 150 -5.89 4.57 -3.67
CA THR A 150 -4.92 5.67 -3.69
C THR A 150 -5.58 7.00 -3.35
N LEU A 151 -6.70 7.31 -4.01
CA LEU A 151 -7.43 8.55 -3.77
C LEU A 151 -8.09 8.56 -2.39
N GLY A 152 -8.60 7.43 -1.90
CA GLY A 152 -9.15 7.31 -0.56
C GLY A 152 -8.17 7.78 0.52
N TRP A 153 -6.92 7.35 0.42
CA TRP A 153 -5.87 7.81 1.32
C TRP A 153 -5.41 9.25 1.04
N ARG A 154 -5.28 9.63 -0.23
CA ARG A 154 -4.79 10.96 -0.63
C ARG A 154 -5.74 12.08 -0.16
N ARG A 155 -7.05 11.89 -0.35
CA ARG A 155 -8.06 12.90 -0.02
C ARG A 155 -8.31 13.09 1.48
N LEU A 156 -7.81 12.20 2.33
CA LEU A 156 -7.80 12.44 3.78
C LEU A 156 -6.94 13.65 4.15
N ALA A 157 -5.91 14.00 3.37
CA ALA A 157 -5.11 15.19 3.60
C ALA A 157 -5.94 16.48 3.43
N ASP A 158 -6.90 16.50 2.49
CA ASP A 158 -7.81 17.63 2.30
C ASP A 158 -8.76 17.75 3.51
N ALA A 159 -9.30 16.61 3.96
CA ALA A 159 -10.14 16.56 5.15
C ALA A 159 -9.43 17.00 6.44
N ALA A 160 -8.09 16.87 6.50
CA ALA A 160 -7.28 17.35 7.63
C ALA A 160 -7.24 18.88 7.72
N THR A 161 -7.38 19.59 6.60
CA THR A 161 -7.48 21.07 6.58
C THR A 161 -8.89 21.61 6.82
N GLY A 162 -9.88 20.71 6.94
CA GLY A 162 -11.30 21.07 7.10
C GLY A 162 -12.13 20.98 5.83
N ASP A 163 -11.49 20.81 4.64
CA ASP A 163 -12.19 20.58 3.37
C ASP A 163 -12.32 19.08 3.11
N ASP A 164 -13.44 18.48 3.47
CA ASP A 164 -13.72 17.06 3.19
C ASP A 164 -14.56 16.83 1.91
N ALA A 165 -14.85 17.88 1.13
CA ALA A 165 -15.63 17.77 -0.09
C ALA A 165 -14.94 16.86 -1.14
N PRO A 166 -13.62 16.96 -1.43
CA PRO A 166 -12.95 16.06 -2.37
C PRO A 166 -12.97 14.59 -1.92
N LEU A 167 -12.90 14.34 -0.60
CA LEU A 167 -13.01 12.99 -0.07
C LEU A 167 -14.43 12.44 -0.24
N ARG A 168 -15.46 13.25 0.08
CA ARG A 168 -16.86 12.83 -0.02
C ARG A 168 -17.30 12.49 -1.43
N THR A 169 -16.72 13.11 -2.43
CA THR A 169 -17.02 12.76 -3.84
C THR A 169 -16.69 11.32 -4.17
N LEU A 170 -15.68 10.74 -3.53
CA LEU A 170 -15.29 9.34 -3.71
C LEU A 170 -16.34 8.35 -3.19
N PHE A 171 -17.20 8.79 -2.28
CA PHE A 171 -18.28 8.00 -1.68
C PHE A 171 -19.64 8.26 -2.34
N ALA A 172 -19.66 8.79 -3.56
CA ALA A 172 -20.89 9.11 -4.29
C ALA A 172 -21.91 9.95 -3.49
N GLY A 173 -21.43 10.80 -2.56
CA GLY A 173 -22.24 11.66 -1.72
C GLY A 173 -22.97 10.95 -0.56
N THR A 174 -22.66 9.69 -0.30
CA THR A 174 -23.23 8.95 0.85
C THR A 174 -22.76 9.49 2.18
N SER A 175 -23.44 9.14 3.26
CA SER A 175 -23.03 9.47 4.63
C SER A 175 -22.04 8.46 5.23
N ALA A 176 -21.62 7.46 4.46
CA ALA A 176 -20.77 6.35 4.91
C ALA A 176 -19.50 6.80 5.65
N PRO A 177 -18.72 7.82 5.20
CA PRO A 177 -17.50 8.20 5.90
C PRO A 177 -17.72 9.01 7.18
N ASN A 178 -18.95 9.48 7.47
CA ASN A 178 -19.18 10.46 8.53
C ASN A 178 -18.75 9.99 9.92
N ALA A 179 -19.20 8.81 10.32
CA ALA A 179 -18.89 8.27 11.65
C ALA A 179 -17.39 8.00 11.82
N TRP A 180 -16.74 7.53 10.77
CA TRP A 180 -15.31 7.30 10.77
C TRP A 180 -14.53 8.62 10.85
N LEU A 181 -14.90 9.63 10.06
CA LEU A 181 -14.27 10.96 10.08
C LEU A 181 -14.34 11.63 11.45
N VAL A 182 -15.46 11.46 12.18
CA VAL A 182 -15.59 11.98 13.56
C VAL A 182 -14.54 11.33 14.46
N ARG A 183 -14.37 10.01 14.42
CA ARG A 183 -13.38 9.30 15.24
C ARG A 183 -11.96 9.68 14.86
N TRP A 184 -11.66 9.75 13.57
CA TRP A 184 -10.35 10.13 13.07
C TRP A 184 -9.97 11.55 13.52
N ARG A 185 -10.88 12.52 13.35
CA ARG A 185 -10.66 13.90 13.79
C ARG A 185 -10.45 13.99 15.32
N ALA A 186 -11.21 13.23 16.10
CA ALA A 186 -11.02 13.16 17.53
C ALA A 186 -9.63 12.61 17.90
N ARG A 187 -9.16 11.57 17.20
CA ARG A 187 -7.82 11.02 17.41
C ARG A 187 -6.72 12.03 17.00
N CYS A 188 -6.90 12.75 15.90
CA CYS A 188 -6.01 13.84 15.50
C CYS A 188 -5.97 14.95 16.54
N ALA A 189 -7.12 15.39 17.03
CA ALA A 189 -7.22 16.45 18.02
C ALA A 189 -6.55 16.08 19.35
N SER A 190 -6.57 14.80 19.74
CA SER A 190 -5.88 14.35 20.96
C SER A 190 -4.36 14.53 20.90
N GLU A 191 -3.77 14.44 19.70
CA GLU A 191 -2.34 14.74 19.50
C GLU A 191 -2.07 16.25 19.48
N ASP A 192 -2.98 17.03 18.88
CA ASP A 192 -2.81 18.47 18.70
C ASP A 192 -2.94 19.26 20.01
N HIS A 193 -3.62 18.67 21.01
CA HIS A 193 -3.78 19.28 22.35
C HIS A 193 -2.44 19.54 23.05
N ASN A 194 -1.40 18.80 22.67
CA ASN A 194 -0.06 18.93 23.21
C ASN A 194 0.88 19.71 22.28
N ALA A 195 0.37 20.30 21.19
CA ALA A 195 1.17 21.08 20.26
C ALA A 195 1.17 22.56 20.65
N GLU A 196 2.34 23.17 20.69
CA GLU A 196 2.51 24.60 21.02
C GLU A 196 1.87 25.56 19.98
N ASN A 197 1.52 25.03 18.82
CA ASN A 197 0.95 25.79 17.69
C ASN A 197 -0.53 25.43 17.51
N GLY A 198 -1.42 26.40 17.57
CA GLY A 198 -2.88 26.21 17.54
C GLY A 198 -3.44 25.30 16.43
N SER A 199 -4.69 24.88 16.59
CA SER A 199 -5.38 23.83 15.84
C SER A 199 -5.34 23.96 14.30
N ALA A 200 -5.43 25.17 13.75
CA ALA A 200 -5.42 25.40 12.29
C ALA A 200 -4.04 25.12 11.64
N MET A 201 -2.96 25.49 12.34
CA MET A 201 -1.60 25.23 11.89
C MET A 201 -1.30 23.73 11.93
N ALA A 202 -1.74 23.02 12.96
CA ALA A 202 -1.63 21.57 13.05
C ALA A 202 -2.33 20.85 11.89
N GLY A 203 -3.49 21.33 11.45
CA GLY A 203 -4.20 20.77 10.29
C GLY A 203 -3.41 20.90 8.96
N ILE A 204 -2.82 22.05 8.70
CA ILE A 204 -1.99 22.30 7.49
C ILE A 204 -0.73 21.43 7.52
N GLU A 205 -0.02 21.40 8.64
CA GLU A 205 1.17 20.55 8.79
C GLU A 205 0.84 19.07 8.65
N ARG A 206 -0.27 18.63 9.25
CA ARG A 206 -0.78 17.27 9.13
C ARG A 206 -1.05 16.91 7.70
N ALA A 207 -1.77 17.75 6.95
CA ALA A 207 -2.05 17.56 5.53
C ALA A 207 -0.77 17.46 4.71
N GLY A 208 0.21 18.32 4.95
CA GLY A 208 1.54 18.26 4.31
C GLY A 208 2.25 16.93 4.57
N ALA A 209 2.29 16.49 5.83
CA ALA A 209 2.85 15.20 6.21
C ALA A 209 2.11 14.02 5.55
N MET A 210 0.79 14.05 5.51
CA MET A 210 -0.02 13.04 4.84
C MET A 210 0.24 12.98 3.33
N ARG A 211 0.34 14.13 2.66
CA ARG A 211 0.63 14.20 1.22
C ARG A 211 2.01 13.67 0.88
N SER A 212 2.98 13.75 1.78
CA SER A 212 4.33 13.21 1.56
C SER A 212 4.43 11.69 1.62
N VAL A 213 3.40 11.00 2.12
CA VAL A 213 3.37 9.52 2.24
C VAL A 213 2.18 8.87 1.53
N ASN A 214 1.19 9.66 1.12
CA ASN A 214 0.05 9.22 0.33
C ASN A 214 0.26 9.69 -1.12
N PRO A 215 0.65 8.81 -2.06
CA PRO A 215 0.85 9.22 -3.44
C PRO A 215 -0.47 9.71 -4.05
N GLY A 216 -0.40 10.72 -4.93
CA GLY A 216 -1.48 11.10 -5.82
C GLY A 216 -1.39 10.35 -7.15
N VAL A 217 -0.16 10.07 -7.59
CA VAL A 217 0.14 9.36 -8.83
C VAL A 217 0.64 7.96 -8.52
N ILE A 218 0.09 6.97 -9.19
CA ILE A 218 0.58 5.60 -9.28
C ILE A 218 0.63 5.20 -10.75
N PRO A 219 1.35 4.13 -11.15
CA PRO A 219 1.26 3.60 -12.50
C PRO A 219 -0.12 2.92 -12.68
N ARG A 220 -1.14 3.75 -12.99
CA ARG A 220 -2.50 3.27 -13.28
C ARG A 220 -2.47 2.24 -14.37
N ASN A 221 -3.11 1.10 -14.18
CA ASN A 221 -3.00 -0.05 -15.08
C ASN A 221 -3.37 0.32 -16.53
N HIS A 222 -4.44 1.10 -16.75
CA HIS A 222 -4.83 1.54 -18.10
C HIS A 222 -3.79 2.47 -18.76
N ARG A 223 -3.09 3.31 -17.97
CA ARG A 223 -2.02 4.16 -18.49
C ARG A 223 -0.77 3.37 -18.84
N VAL A 224 -0.50 2.30 -18.10
CA VAL A 224 0.58 1.34 -18.44
C VAL A 224 0.27 0.66 -19.75
N GLU A 225 -0.95 0.14 -19.95
CA GLU A 225 -1.37 -0.49 -21.21
C GLU A 225 -1.32 0.48 -22.39
N GLU A 226 -1.80 1.73 -22.23
CA GLU A 226 -1.69 2.77 -23.27
C GLU A 226 -0.23 3.01 -23.68
N ALA A 227 0.68 3.09 -22.71
CA ALA A 227 2.09 3.31 -22.97
C ALA A 227 2.75 2.10 -23.64
N LEU A 228 2.41 0.88 -23.23
CA LEU A 228 2.92 -0.35 -23.82
C LEU A 228 2.39 -0.55 -25.24
N ALA A 229 1.10 -0.31 -25.50
CA ALA A 229 0.52 -0.42 -26.83
C ALA A 229 1.16 0.58 -27.80
N ALA A 230 1.32 1.84 -27.44
CA ALA A 230 1.98 2.84 -28.29
C ALA A 230 3.43 2.45 -28.61
N ALA A 231 4.15 1.89 -27.63
CA ALA A 231 5.53 1.44 -27.84
C ALA A 231 5.63 0.23 -28.76
N SER A 232 4.72 -0.76 -28.59
CA SER A 232 4.77 -2.03 -29.33
C SER A 232 4.20 -1.90 -30.75
N ASP A 233 3.12 -1.17 -30.94
CA ASP A 233 2.36 -1.14 -32.18
C ASP A 233 2.87 -0.02 -33.13
N ASP A 234 3.20 1.14 -32.55
CA ASP A 234 3.60 2.33 -33.32
C ASP A 234 5.07 2.72 -33.15
N GLY A 235 5.82 2.09 -32.23
CA GLY A 235 7.18 2.47 -31.89
C GLY A 235 7.25 3.83 -31.17
N ASP A 236 6.10 4.35 -30.66
CA ASP A 236 6.04 5.63 -29.97
C ASP A 236 6.30 5.49 -28.46
N LEU A 237 7.46 5.94 -28.00
CA LEU A 237 7.84 5.92 -26.58
C LEU A 237 7.35 7.16 -25.80
N ALA A 238 6.76 8.16 -26.44
CA ALA A 238 6.36 9.37 -25.77
C ALA A 238 5.31 9.16 -24.65
N PRO A 239 4.29 8.28 -24.79
CA PRO A 239 3.41 7.94 -23.68
C PRO A 239 4.13 7.30 -22.48
N PHE A 240 5.08 6.39 -22.75
CA PHE A 240 5.91 5.78 -21.71
C PHE A 240 6.76 6.82 -20.97
N GLU A 241 7.43 7.72 -21.68
CA GLU A 241 8.26 8.76 -21.07
C GLU A 241 7.44 9.72 -20.21
N ARG A 242 6.23 10.09 -20.66
CA ARG A 242 5.31 10.91 -19.87
C ARG A 242 4.86 10.20 -18.59
N LEU A 243 4.46 8.92 -18.70
CA LEU A 243 4.07 8.12 -17.54
C LEU A 243 5.25 7.97 -16.57
N LEU A 244 6.45 7.66 -17.08
CA LEU A 244 7.66 7.54 -16.26
C LEU A 244 7.97 8.83 -15.51
N ASN A 245 7.83 9.99 -16.15
CA ASN A 245 8.04 11.27 -15.50
C ASN A 245 6.99 11.54 -14.42
N ALA A 246 5.73 11.16 -14.65
CA ALA A 246 4.67 11.30 -13.66
C ALA A 246 4.91 10.43 -12.42
N ILE A 247 5.24 9.13 -12.59
CA ILE A 247 5.47 8.22 -11.47
C ILE A 247 6.76 8.49 -10.68
N ARG A 248 7.69 9.27 -11.24
CA ARG A 248 8.87 9.76 -10.50
C ARG A 248 8.54 10.88 -9.51
N GLN A 249 7.37 11.47 -9.62
CA GLN A 249 6.87 12.56 -8.78
C GLN A 249 5.53 12.16 -8.13
N PRO A 250 5.46 11.02 -7.41
CA PRO A 250 4.19 10.41 -7.01
C PRO A 250 3.41 11.23 -5.98
N TYR A 251 4.07 12.18 -5.32
CA TYR A 251 3.49 13.00 -4.25
C TYR A 251 3.14 14.42 -4.70
N ASP A 252 3.54 14.81 -5.90
CA ASP A 252 3.30 16.15 -6.42
C ASP A 252 1.85 16.32 -6.91
N GLU A 253 1.37 17.56 -6.89
CA GLU A 253 0.01 17.95 -7.28
C GLU A 253 0.02 18.93 -8.47
N ALA A 254 1.04 18.82 -9.35
CA ALA A 254 1.10 19.63 -10.55
C ALA A 254 -0.07 19.31 -11.50
N VAL A 255 -0.60 20.34 -12.17
CA VAL A 255 -1.77 20.19 -13.07
C VAL A 255 -1.50 19.20 -14.19
N GLU A 256 -0.26 19.11 -14.66
CA GLU A 256 0.20 18.21 -15.70
C GLU A 256 0.10 16.73 -15.27
N LEU A 257 0.07 16.46 -13.96
CA LEU A 257 -0.04 15.12 -13.40
C LEU A 257 -1.49 14.66 -13.27
N ALA A 258 -2.48 15.56 -13.38
CA ALA A 258 -3.89 15.24 -13.22
C ALA A 258 -4.37 14.01 -14.03
N PRO A 259 -4.00 13.82 -15.32
CA PRO A 259 -4.40 12.64 -16.09
C PRO A 259 -3.90 11.31 -15.53
N TYR A 260 -2.85 11.32 -14.69
CA TYR A 260 -2.24 10.13 -14.08
C TYR A 260 -2.76 9.85 -12.67
N THR A 261 -3.57 10.76 -12.10
CA THR A 261 -4.23 10.55 -10.80
C THR A 261 -5.59 9.87 -10.94
N GLU A 262 -6.21 9.97 -12.10
CA GLU A 262 -7.56 9.47 -12.35
C GLU A 262 -7.60 7.94 -12.44
N PRO A 263 -8.49 7.27 -11.68
CA PRO A 263 -8.67 5.84 -11.77
C PRO A 263 -9.27 5.45 -13.12
N ALA A 264 -9.01 4.21 -13.53
CA ALA A 264 -9.68 3.64 -14.70
C ALA A 264 -11.18 3.49 -14.47
N PRO A 265 -12.02 3.55 -15.54
CA PRO A 265 -13.40 3.11 -15.45
C PRO A 265 -13.51 1.68 -14.88
N ALA A 266 -14.55 1.43 -14.07
CA ALA A 266 -14.72 0.15 -13.38
C ALA A 266 -14.77 -1.05 -14.33
N GLU A 267 -15.37 -0.89 -15.51
CA GLU A 267 -15.43 -1.92 -16.55
C GLU A 267 -14.04 -2.27 -17.14
N VAL A 268 -13.13 -1.32 -17.20
CA VAL A 268 -11.74 -1.53 -17.65
C VAL A 268 -10.97 -2.31 -16.57
N THR A 269 -11.10 -1.89 -15.33
CA THR A 269 -10.42 -2.54 -14.19
C THR A 269 -10.90 -3.98 -13.98
N ALA A 270 -12.20 -4.26 -14.13
CA ALA A 270 -12.77 -5.60 -13.94
C ALA A 270 -12.20 -6.66 -14.89
N CYS A 271 -11.80 -6.25 -16.09
CA CYS A 271 -11.25 -7.14 -17.12
C CYS A 271 -9.71 -7.15 -17.15
N TYR A 272 -9.07 -6.26 -16.39
CA TYR A 272 -7.62 -6.11 -16.43
C TYR A 272 -6.89 -7.35 -15.89
N ARG A 273 -5.90 -7.81 -16.63
CA ARG A 273 -5.01 -8.90 -16.22
C ARG A 273 -3.58 -8.59 -16.65
N THR A 274 -2.65 -8.96 -15.80
CA THR A 274 -1.22 -8.90 -16.08
C THR A 274 -0.69 -10.27 -16.49
N PHE A 275 0.30 -10.28 -17.33
CA PHE A 275 0.89 -11.51 -17.89
C PHE A 275 2.36 -11.57 -17.53
N CYS A 276 2.82 -12.76 -17.13
CA CYS A 276 4.23 -13.06 -17.00
C CYS A 276 4.70 -13.67 -18.33
N GLY A 277 5.68 -13.06 -18.96
CA GLY A 277 6.21 -13.51 -20.24
C GLY A 277 7.23 -14.66 -20.16
N THR A 278 7.32 -15.33 -19.02
CA THR A 278 8.26 -16.46 -18.79
C THR A 278 7.55 -17.79 -18.77
#